data_ddfd71063dbf8659225821f672583bae
#
_entry.id   ddfd71063dbf8659225821f672583bae
#
_cell.length_a   1.000
_cell.length_b   1.000
_cell.length_c   1.000
_cell.angle_alpha   90.00
_cell.angle_beta   90.00
_cell.angle_gamma   90.00
#
_symmetry.space_group_name_H-M   'P 1'
#
loop_
_entity.id
_entity.type
_entity.pdbx_description
1 polymer ?
#
loop_
_entity_poly.entity_id
_entity_poly.type
_entity_poly.pdbx_seq_one_letter_code
_entity_poly.pdbx_strand_id
1 'polypeptide(L)'
;MKPTLLLLAAGMGSRYGGLKQLDGLGPNGETIMDYSIYDAIQAGFGKIVWVIRKDFEQDFRDKILSKYEGKIPCELVFQSLDKLPEGYAVPDGRTKPWGTNHAVMMAKDAIHEPFCVINCDDFYNRDCFQVIGKFLANLPENSKNTYAMVGFRVSNTLSENGTVSRGVCAKDEQGNLTSCVERTEIERKDDGKVAYKDEQGEWVSIPDTTPVSMNVWGFTPDYFEYSDKYFKEFLDAPTTKTNPKAEYLIPWVVDKLIHSGVATCEVLDTTSKWFGVTYSEDRPAVVEKIQSLVDEGVYPEKLF
;
A
#
# COMPACT_ATOMS: atom_id res chain seq x y z
N MET A 1 13.55 -11.91 12.99
CA MET A 1 14.29 -10.89 12.16
C MET A 1 13.43 -9.62 12.13
N LYS A 2 14.03 -8.42 12.10
CA LYS A 2 13.24 -7.18 12.00
C LYS A 2 12.79 -6.98 10.55
N PRO A 3 11.50 -6.81 10.28
CA PRO A 3 11.01 -6.61 8.91
C PRO A 3 11.38 -5.22 8.36
N THR A 4 11.34 -5.08 7.03
CA THR A 4 11.50 -3.81 6.33
C THR A 4 10.13 -3.23 5.93
N LEU A 5 9.96 -1.92 6.06
CA LEU A 5 8.83 -1.20 5.48
C LEU A 5 9.21 -0.64 4.11
N LEU A 6 8.46 -1.00 3.08
CA LEU A 6 8.59 -0.50 1.72
C LEU A 6 7.44 0.47 1.40
N LEU A 7 7.78 1.74 1.17
CA LEU A 7 6.80 2.76 0.81
C LEU A 7 6.80 3.02 -0.69
N LEU A 8 5.63 2.95 -1.30
CA LEU A 8 5.43 3.28 -2.71
C LEU A 8 5.18 4.78 -2.85
N ALA A 9 6.21 5.52 -3.27
CA ALA A 9 6.21 6.98 -3.37
C ALA A 9 6.53 7.50 -4.80
N ALA A 10 6.54 6.63 -5.80
CA ALA A 10 6.78 6.99 -7.20
C ALA A 10 5.52 7.49 -7.93
N GLY A 11 4.36 7.49 -7.29
CA GLY A 11 3.10 7.97 -7.84
C GLY A 11 3.16 9.44 -8.22
N MET A 12 2.55 9.78 -9.36
CA MET A 12 2.64 11.11 -9.97
C MET A 12 1.70 12.15 -9.33
N GLY A 13 1.27 12.09 -8.13
CA GLY A 13 0.48 13.14 -7.45
C GLY A 13 -0.22 14.20 -8.33
N SER A 14 -0.54 13.82 -9.58
CA SER A 14 -0.92 14.72 -10.68
C SER A 14 -2.20 15.53 -10.40
N ARG A 15 -2.99 15.07 -9.45
CA ARG A 15 -4.23 15.76 -9.04
C ARG A 15 -3.99 16.83 -7.96
N TYR A 16 -2.80 16.85 -7.35
CA TYR A 16 -2.47 17.72 -6.21
C TYR A 16 -1.58 18.91 -6.57
N GLY A 17 -1.13 19.02 -7.83
CA GLY A 17 -0.30 20.13 -8.33
C GLY A 17 1.13 20.19 -7.77
N GLY A 18 1.62 19.13 -7.11
CA GLY A 18 2.95 19.06 -6.51
C GLY A 18 3.27 17.70 -5.92
N LEU A 19 4.40 17.61 -5.19
CA LEU A 19 4.78 16.43 -4.41
C LEU A 19 3.87 16.33 -3.17
N LYS A 20 2.69 15.72 -3.33
CA LYS A 20 1.72 15.45 -2.25
C LYS A 20 2.38 14.79 -1.03
N GLN A 21 3.41 13.97 -1.27
CA GLN A 21 4.17 13.29 -0.23
C GLN A 21 4.95 14.22 0.71
N LEU A 22 5.12 15.50 0.32
CA LEU A 22 5.85 16.52 1.12
C LEU A 22 4.90 17.46 1.85
N ASP A 23 3.56 17.31 1.73
CA ASP A 23 2.60 18.19 2.41
C ASP A 23 2.59 17.89 3.91
N GLY A 24 2.89 18.89 4.71
CA GLY A 24 2.82 18.85 6.16
C GLY A 24 1.37 18.90 6.64
N LEU A 25 0.93 17.85 7.31
CA LEU A 25 -0.44 17.68 7.83
C LEU A 25 -0.48 17.65 9.35
N GLY A 26 0.63 17.29 9.99
CA GLY A 26 0.78 17.28 11.44
C GLY A 26 1.15 18.65 12.02
N PRO A 27 1.06 18.83 13.35
CA PRO A 27 1.26 20.09 14.06
C PRO A 27 2.67 20.68 13.87
N ASN A 28 3.69 19.85 13.64
CA ASN A 28 5.08 20.29 13.38
C ASN A 28 5.51 20.06 11.92
N GLY A 29 4.54 19.97 10.99
CA GLY A 29 4.81 19.77 9.58
C GLY A 29 5.09 18.32 9.20
N GLU A 30 4.68 17.37 10.04
CA GLU A 30 4.76 15.96 9.72
C GLU A 30 3.87 15.64 8.52
N THR A 31 4.41 14.84 7.59
CA THR A 31 3.66 14.31 6.46
C THR A 31 2.86 13.08 6.87
N ILE A 32 1.92 12.65 6.04
CA ILE A 32 1.13 11.43 6.33
C ILE A 32 2.03 10.19 6.48
N MET A 33 3.09 10.08 5.68
CA MET A 33 4.03 8.97 5.78
C MET A 33 4.90 9.01 7.04
N ASP A 34 5.12 10.18 7.65
CA ASP A 34 5.87 10.28 8.91
C ASP A 34 5.15 9.51 10.03
N TYR A 35 3.80 9.54 10.06
CA TYR A 35 2.99 8.74 10.99
C TYR A 35 3.13 7.25 10.73
N SER A 36 3.07 6.83 9.46
CA SER A 36 3.26 5.43 9.08
C SER A 36 4.64 4.90 9.49
N ILE A 37 5.68 5.71 9.29
CA ILE A 37 7.06 5.34 9.67
C ILE A 37 7.20 5.30 11.18
N TYR A 38 6.62 6.27 11.90
CA TYR A 38 6.61 6.27 13.37
C TYR A 38 5.96 4.98 13.90
N ASP A 39 4.78 4.63 13.43
CA ASP A 39 4.07 3.42 13.86
C ASP A 39 4.82 2.14 13.48
N ALA A 40 5.46 2.09 12.31
CA ALA A 40 6.31 0.97 11.91
C ALA A 40 7.51 0.79 12.83
N ILE A 41 8.19 1.87 13.21
CA ILE A 41 9.30 1.84 14.18
C ILE A 41 8.80 1.29 15.53
N GLN A 42 7.66 1.76 16.01
CA GLN A 42 7.05 1.28 17.26
C GLN A 42 6.64 -0.21 17.15
N ALA A 43 6.25 -0.68 15.97
CA ALA A 43 5.92 -2.07 15.69
C ALA A 43 7.15 -2.97 15.48
N GLY A 44 8.38 -2.43 15.55
CA GLY A 44 9.63 -3.19 15.50
C GLY A 44 10.24 -3.37 14.11
N PHE A 45 9.80 -2.60 13.11
CA PHE A 45 10.47 -2.56 11.81
C PHE A 45 11.90 -2.04 11.96
N GLY A 46 12.83 -2.59 11.17
CA GLY A 46 14.27 -2.34 11.31
C GLY A 46 14.88 -1.53 10.17
N LYS A 47 14.15 -1.31 9.08
CA LYS A 47 14.61 -0.58 7.89
C LYS A 47 13.43 0.03 7.15
N ILE A 48 13.66 1.15 6.50
CA ILE A 48 12.69 1.81 5.62
C ILE A 48 13.30 1.90 4.22
N VAL A 49 12.53 1.49 3.22
CA VAL A 49 12.88 1.63 1.80
C VAL A 49 11.78 2.41 1.09
N TRP A 50 12.15 3.42 0.30
CA TRP A 50 11.19 4.15 -0.53
C TRP A 50 11.43 3.87 -2.00
N VAL A 51 10.36 3.61 -2.72
CA VAL A 51 10.36 3.62 -4.18
C VAL A 51 9.94 5.00 -4.65
N ILE A 52 10.86 5.74 -5.25
CA ILE A 52 10.62 7.09 -5.77
C ILE A 52 10.99 7.17 -7.25
N ARG A 53 10.68 8.30 -7.89
CA ARG A 53 11.24 8.66 -9.20
C ARG A 53 12.61 9.34 -9.00
N LYS A 54 13.53 9.08 -9.93
CA LYS A 54 14.90 9.62 -9.86
C LYS A 54 14.95 11.14 -9.86
N ASP A 55 14.05 11.79 -10.57
CA ASP A 55 13.96 13.25 -10.68
C ASP A 55 13.61 13.96 -9.35
N PHE A 56 13.07 13.21 -8.36
CA PHE A 56 12.76 13.73 -7.04
C PHE A 56 13.82 13.40 -5.96
N GLU A 57 14.91 12.74 -6.32
CA GLU A 57 15.85 12.21 -5.34
C GLU A 57 16.40 13.28 -4.41
N GLN A 58 16.87 14.42 -4.93
CA GLN A 58 17.51 15.47 -4.11
C GLN A 58 16.50 16.08 -3.12
N ASP A 59 15.33 16.48 -3.61
CA ASP A 59 14.26 17.03 -2.76
C ASP A 59 13.83 16.04 -1.68
N PHE A 60 13.76 14.75 -2.02
CA PHE A 60 13.36 13.71 -1.08
C PHE A 60 14.42 13.48 0.00
N ARG A 61 15.72 13.49 -0.37
CA ARG A 61 16.81 13.40 0.59
C ARG A 61 16.78 14.56 1.57
N ASP A 62 16.66 15.78 1.07
CA ASP A 62 16.74 16.99 1.87
C ASP A 62 15.54 17.16 2.82
N LYS A 63 14.34 16.82 2.35
CA LYS A 63 13.08 17.09 3.07
C LYS A 63 12.53 15.91 3.87
N ILE A 64 12.85 14.68 3.44
CA ILE A 64 12.28 13.46 4.04
C ILE A 64 13.34 12.63 4.74
N LEU A 65 14.38 12.16 4.02
CA LEU A 65 15.38 11.29 4.63
C LEU A 65 16.09 11.93 5.82
N SER A 66 16.38 13.22 5.75
CA SER A 66 17.03 13.97 6.84
C SER A 66 16.30 13.86 8.18
N LYS A 67 14.98 13.66 8.17
CA LYS A 67 14.17 13.46 9.39
C LYS A 67 14.49 12.17 10.14
N TYR A 68 14.96 11.15 9.43
CA TYR A 68 15.18 9.79 9.98
C TYR A 68 16.65 9.47 10.22
N GLU A 69 17.54 10.42 9.92
CA GLU A 69 18.97 10.24 10.10
C GLU A 69 19.32 9.89 11.56
N GLY A 70 20.05 8.78 11.73
CA GLY A 70 20.39 8.23 13.05
C GLY A 70 19.25 7.52 13.81
N LYS A 71 18.02 7.48 13.26
CA LYS A 71 16.85 6.85 13.92
C LYS A 71 16.57 5.45 13.40
N ILE A 72 16.62 5.26 12.09
CA ILE A 72 16.40 3.98 11.42
C ILE A 72 17.16 3.95 10.09
N PRO A 73 17.73 2.79 9.66
CA PRO A 73 18.31 2.63 8.34
C PRO A 73 17.31 2.95 7.23
N CYS A 74 17.75 3.76 6.27
CA CYS A 74 16.91 4.25 5.17
C CYS A 74 17.59 4.04 3.82
N GLU A 75 16.81 3.63 2.80
CA GLU A 75 17.30 3.43 1.44
C GLU A 75 16.30 3.92 0.40
N LEU A 76 16.81 4.48 -0.72
CA LEU A 76 16.00 4.88 -1.86
C LEU A 76 16.23 3.93 -3.03
N VAL A 77 15.15 3.50 -3.66
CA VAL A 77 15.17 2.78 -4.94
C VAL A 77 14.31 3.52 -5.97
N PHE A 78 14.58 3.30 -7.25
CA PHE A 78 14.02 4.17 -8.28
C PHE A 78 13.17 3.40 -9.27
N GLN A 79 11.93 3.83 -9.45
CA GLN A 79 11.04 3.35 -10.48
C GLN A 79 11.11 4.26 -11.71
N SER A 80 11.27 3.66 -12.89
CA SER A 80 11.18 4.35 -14.18
C SER A 80 10.62 3.41 -15.24
N LEU A 81 10.13 3.97 -16.34
CA LEU A 81 9.48 3.21 -17.43
C LEU A 81 10.43 2.24 -18.14
N ASP A 82 11.70 2.60 -18.21
CA ASP A 82 12.78 1.84 -18.88
C ASP A 82 13.32 0.66 -18.04
N LYS A 83 12.87 0.53 -16.79
CA LYS A 83 13.20 -0.63 -15.93
C LYS A 83 12.38 -1.85 -16.37
N LEU A 84 12.80 -2.43 -17.49
CA LEU A 84 12.18 -3.58 -18.14
C LEU A 84 13.15 -4.76 -18.18
N PRO A 85 12.65 -6.00 -18.29
CA PRO A 85 13.49 -7.15 -18.54
C PRO A 85 14.21 -7.04 -19.89
N GLU A 86 15.32 -7.75 -20.06
CA GLU A 86 16.03 -7.80 -21.33
C GLU A 86 15.11 -8.27 -22.47
N GLY A 87 15.21 -7.57 -23.60
CA GLY A 87 14.39 -7.84 -24.80
C GLY A 87 13.06 -7.08 -24.87
N TYR A 88 12.71 -6.33 -23.81
CA TYR A 88 11.51 -5.49 -23.83
C TYR A 88 11.86 -4.01 -23.98
N ALA A 89 10.97 -3.27 -24.60
CA ALA A 89 11.10 -1.81 -24.78
C ALA A 89 9.82 -1.11 -24.31
N VAL A 90 9.96 0.14 -23.90
CA VAL A 90 8.81 0.98 -23.56
C VAL A 90 7.97 1.22 -24.81
N PRO A 91 6.67 0.88 -24.80
CA PRO A 91 5.80 1.16 -25.96
C PRO A 91 5.72 2.65 -26.29
N ASP A 92 5.64 2.97 -27.57
CA ASP A 92 5.51 4.34 -28.04
C ASP A 92 4.32 5.03 -27.38
N GLY A 93 4.55 6.25 -26.90
CA GLY A 93 3.53 7.08 -26.25
C GLY A 93 3.14 6.65 -24.82
N ARG A 94 3.77 5.62 -24.26
CA ARG A 94 3.50 5.25 -22.86
C ARG A 94 4.14 6.25 -21.90
N THR A 95 3.33 6.89 -21.09
CA THR A 95 3.76 7.80 -20.00
C THR A 95 3.37 7.29 -18.61
N LYS A 96 2.40 6.36 -18.55
CA LYS A 96 1.91 5.80 -17.28
C LYS A 96 2.92 4.80 -16.70
N PRO A 97 3.27 4.90 -15.39
CA PRO A 97 4.07 3.89 -14.70
C PRO A 97 3.49 2.49 -14.84
N TRP A 98 4.34 1.47 -14.70
CA TRP A 98 3.92 0.07 -14.88
C TRP A 98 3.04 -0.49 -13.76
N GLY A 99 2.84 0.23 -12.68
CA GLY A 99 1.96 -0.15 -11.58
C GLY A 99 2.69 -0.45 -10.27
N THR A 100 1.91 -0.80 -9.24
CA THR A 100 2.39 -0.96 -7.87
C THR A 100 3.35 -2.14 -7.71
N ASN A 101 3.11 -3.26 -8.40
CA ASN A 101 4.03 -4.39 -8.30
C ASN A 101 5.36 -4.15 -9.00
N HIS A 102 5.36 -3.40 -10.09
CA HIS A 102 6.62 -2.96 -10.71
C HIS A 102 7.42 -2.04 -9.77
N ALA A 103 6.75 -1.20 -8.99
CA ALA A 103 7.43 -0.41 -7.96
C ALA A 103 8.07 -1.32 -6.89
N VAL A 104 7.35 -2.35 -6.41
CA VAL A 104 7.89 -3.34 -5.46
C VAL A 104 9.14 -4.01 -6.01
N MET A 105 9.16 -4.41 -7.28
CA MET A 105 10.32 -5.07 -7.92
C MET A 105 11.60 -4.23 -7.86
N MET A 106 11.49 -2.90 -7.82
CA MET A 106 12.67 -2.03 -7.72
C MET A 106 13.43 -2.20 -6.40
N ALA A 107 12.82 -2.79 -5.39
CA ALA A 107 13.42 -2.98 -4.07
C ALA A 107 14.13 -4.34 -3.88
N LYS A 108 14.16 -5.20 -4.89
CA LYS A 108 14.69 -6.58 -4.78
C LYS A 108 16.15 -6.66 -4.31
N ASP A 109 16.99 -5.71 -4.71
CA ASP A 109 18.40 -5.67 -4.33
C ASP A 109 18.62 -4.96 -2.99
N ALA A 110 17.60 -4.28 -2.48
CA ALA A 110 17.61 -3.54 -1.23
C ALA A 110 16.99 -4.31 -0.06
N ILE A 111 16.15 -5.32 -0.31
CA ILE A 111 15.39 -6.03 0.73
C ILE A 111 15.65 -7.54 0.62
N HIS A 112 16.19 -8.11 1.70
CA HIS A 112 16.50 -9.54 1.79
C HIS A 112 15.83 -10.22 3.00
N GLU A 113 15.10 -9.46 3.80
CA GLU A 113 14.29 -9.87 4.94
C GLU A 113 12.79 -9.77 4.62
N PRO A 114 11.88 -10.37 5.43
CA PRO A 114 10.45 -10.16 5.31
C PRO A 114 10.10 -8.66 5.33
N PHE A 115 9.13 -8.24 4.51
CA PHE A 115 8.83 -6.84 4.35
C PHE A 115 7.34 -6.55 4.21
N CYS A 116 6.96 -5.34 4.58
CA CYS A 116 5.62 -4.80 4.39
C CYS A 116 5.62 -3.71 3.33
N VAL A 117 4.68 -3.76 2.42
CA VAL A 117 4.44 -2.73 1.39
C VAL A 117 3.26 -1.87 1.78
N ILE A 118 3.39 -0.55 1.65
CA ILE A 118 2.30 0.42 1.83
C ILE A 118 2.37 1.54 0.77
N ASN A 119 1.27 2.25 0.59
CA ASN A 119 1.27 3.54 -0.09
C ASN A 119 1.82 4.63 0.84
N CYS A 120 2.53 5.59 0.33
CA CYS A 120 3.11 6.68 1.13
C CYS A 120 2.12 7.81 1.47
N ASP A 121 0.96 7.83 0.81
CA ASP A 121 -0.03 8.91 0.89
C ASP A 121 -1.32 8.53 1.61
N ASP A 122 -1.32 7.37 2.27
CA ASP A 122 -2.42 6.84 3.06
C ASP A 122 -2.07 6.82 4.56
N PHE A 123 -3.05 7.13 5.41
CA PHE A 123 -2.94 7.00 6.86
C PHE A 123 -3.54 5.67 7.30
N TYR A 124 -2.71 4.81 7.89
CA TYR A 124 -3.09 3.42 8.23
C TYR A 124 -3.36 3.19 9.71
N ASN A 125 -2.94 4.13 10.57
CA ASN A 125 -3.04 4.02 12.03
C ASN A 125 -2.21 2.85 12.62
N ARG A 126 -1.93 2.95 13.92
CA ARG A 126 -0.97 2.12 14.67
C ARG A 126 -1.27 0.62 14.63
N ASP A 127 -2.52 0.21 14.86
CA ASP A 127 -2.89 -1.21 14.94
C ASP A 127 -2.57 -1.96 13.63
N CYS A 128 -2.70 -1.31 12.48
CA CYS A 128 -2.29 -1.88 11.19
C CYS A 128 -0.82 -2.33 11.20
N PHE A 129 0.10 -1.49 11.68
CA PHE A 129 1.53 -1.81 11.73
C PHE A 129 1.85 -2.85 12.80
N GLN A 130 1.11 -2.86 13.91
CA GLN A 130 1.28 -3.86 14.96
C GLN A 130 0.91 -5.26 14.47
N VAL A 131 -0.22 -5.42 13.77
CA VAL A 131 -0.64 -6.74 13.30
C VAL A 131 0.28 -7.28 12.20
N ILE A 132 0.65 -6.46 11.22
CA ILE A 132 1.55 -6.90 10.14
C ILE A 132 2.99 -7.07 10.62
N GLY A 133 3.47 -6.18 11.47
CA GLY A 133 4.82 -6.26 12.07
C GLY A 133 4.97 -7.52 12.91
N LYS A 134 3.97 -7.88 13.72
CA LYS A 134 3.92 -9.11 14.50
C LYS A 134 3.93 -10.35 13.60
N PHE A 135 3.14 -10.37 12.53
CA PHE A 135 3.13 -11.47 11.56
C PHE A 135 4.53 -11.68 10.97
N LEU A 136 5.12 -10.64 10.38
CA LEU A 136 6.42 -10.72 9.71
C LEU A 136 7.56 -11.07 10.66
N ALA A 137 7.57 -10.53 11.88
CA ALA A 137 8.61 -10.80 12.89
C ALA A 137 8.58 -12.25 13.42
N ASN A 138 7.40 -12.90 13.39
CA ASN A 138 7.20 -14.26 13.87
C ASN A 138 7.37 -15.34 12.78
N LEU A 139 7.60 -14.95 11.53
CA LEU A 139 7.88 -15.92 10.48
C LEU A 139 9.14 -16.71 10.83
N PRO A 140 9.11 -18.05 10.68
CA PRO A 140 10.31 -18.87 10.81
C PRO A 140 11.44 -18.39 9.90
N GLU A 141 12.68 -18.60 10.31
CA GLU A 141 13.84 -18.28 9.48
C GLU A 141 13.77 -19.02 8.14
N ASN A 142 14.07 -18.29 7.07
CA ASN A 142 13.98 -18.79 5.67
C ASN A 142 12.56 -19.17 5.21
N SER A 143 11.51 -18.65 5.85
CA SER A 143 10.13 -18.80 5.36
C SER A 143 10.02 -18.33 3.92
N LYS A 144 9.26 -19.10 3.13
CA LYS A 144 8.94 -18.78 1.73
C LYS A 144 7.45 -18.92 1.49
N ASN A 145 6.96 -18.24 0.46
CA ASN A 145 5.58 -18.37 -0.01
C ASN A 145 4.51 -18.14 1.08
N THR A 146 4.89 -17.39 2.12
CA THR A 146 4.04 -17.12 3.27
C THR A 146 3.82 -15.62 3.36
N TYR A 147 2.65 -15.19 2.91
CA TYR A 147 2.30 -13.79 2.76
C TYR A 147 1.13 -13.43 3.66
N ALA A 148 0.92 -12.14 3.84
CA ALA A 148 -0.24 -11.61 4.52
C ALA A 148 -0.71 -10.31 3.85
N MET A 149 -1.95 -9.96 4.10
CA MET A 149 -2.47 -8.63 3.85
C MET A 149 -3.22 -8.13 5.08
N VAL A 150 -3.22 -6.84 5.33
CA VAL A 150 -4.07 -6.25 6.36
C VAL A 150 -5.45 -5.98 5.76
N GLY A 151 -6.44 -6.70 6.24
CA GLY A 151 -7.84 -6.52 5.89
C GLY A 151 -8.49 -5.46 6.78
N PHE A 152 -8.66 -4.26 6.23
CA PHE A 152 -9.40 -3.21 6.92
C PHE A 152 -10.88 -3.52 6.89
N ARG A 153 -11.60 -3.25 7.98
CA ARG A 153 -13.06 -3.35 7.99
C ARG A 153 -13.62 -2.30 7.05
N VAL A 154 -14.49 -2.68 6.12
CA VAL A 154 -15.00 -1.75 5.10
C VAL A 154 -15.59 -0.48 5.71
N SER A 155 -16.30 -0.59 6.84
CA SER A 155 -16.86 0.56 7.56
C SER A 155 -15.81 1.59 8.04
N ASN A 156 -14.54 1.16 8.21
CA ASN A 156 -13.43 2.01 8.62
C ASN A 156 -12.71 2.67 7.43
N THR A 157 -13.20 2.51 6.20
CA THR A 157 -12.57 3.01 4.97
C THR A 157 -13.53 3.81 4.10
N LEU A 158 -14.73 4.10 4.57
CA LEU A 158 -15.73 4.87 3.84
C LEU A 158 -15.39 6.37 3.83
N SER A 159 -15.95 7.08 2.86
CA SER A 159 -15.91 8.54 2.77
C SER A 159 -17.26 9.12 3.18
N GLU A 160 -17.23 10.27 3.83
CA GLU A 160 -18.43 11.09 4.10
C GLU A 160 -18.89 11.89 2.87
N ASN A 161 -18.01 12.00 1.86
CA ASN A 161 -18.19 12.85 0.69
C ASN A 161 -18.59 12.08 -0.59
N GLY A 162 -18.97 10.79 -0.45
CA GLY A 162 -19.41 9.98 -1.59
C GLY A 162 -18.91 8.53 -1.55
N THR A 163 -19.08 7.86 -2.68
CA THR A 163 -18.70 6.44 -2.81
C THR A 163 -17.19 6.26 -2.88
N VAL A 164 -16.72 5.08 -2.48
CA VAL A 164 -15.32 4.67 -2.56
C VAL A 164 -15.16 3.38 -3.37
N SER A 165 -13.96 3.14 -3.89
CA SER A 165 -13.58 1.88 -4.53
C SER A 165 -12.61 1.12 -3.63
N ARG A 166 -12.85 -0.18 -3.40
CA ARG A 166 -12.01 -1.03 -2.55
C ARG A 166 -11.87 -2.44 -3.13
N GLY A 167 -10.71 -3.06 -2.91
CA GLY A 167 -10.55 -4.48 -3.11
C GLY A 167 -11.27 -5.26 -2.00
N VAL A 168 -12.48 -5.72 -2.26
CA VAL A 168 -13.25 -6.53 -1.30
C VAL A 168 -12.66 -7.93 -1.27
N CYS A 169 -12.28 -8.38 -0.07
CA CYS A 169 -11.57 -9.64 0.15
C CYS A 169 -12.49 -10.73 0.68
N ALA A 170 -12.32 -11.95 0.15
CA ALA A 170 -12.85 -13.16 0.74
C ALA A 170 -11.71 -13.99 1.34
N LYS A 171 -12.01 -14.77 2.39
CA LYS A 171 -11.06 -15.65 3.06
C LYS A 171 -11.67 -17.01 3.34
N ASP A 172 -10.82 -18.02 3.41
CA ASP A 172 -11.21 -19.38 3.80
C ASP A 172 -11.38 -19.51 5.33
N GLU A 173 -11.71 -20.71 5.79
CA GLU A 173 -11.89 -21.03 7.22
C GLU A 173 -10.60 -20.90 8.03
N GLN A 174 -9.44 -20.99 7.38
CA GLN A 174 -8.12 -20.81 7.97
C GLN A 174 -7.70 -19.35 8.03
N GLY A 175 -8.47 -18.43 7.43
CA GLY A 175 -8.19 -17.01 7.38
C GLY A 175 -7.32 -16.58 6.18
N ASN A 176 -7.02 -17.49 5.24
CA ASN A 176 -6.25 -17.15 4.06
C ASN A 176 -7.11 -16.48 2.99
N LEU A 177 -6.54 -15.52 2.28
CA LEU A 177 -7.16 -14.83 1.17
C LEU A 177 -7.51 -15.81 0.04
N THR A 178 -8.76 -15.81 -0.39
CA THR A 178 -9.22 -16.60 -1.53
C THR A 178 -9.54 -15.73 -2.74
N SER A 179 -9.88 -14.46 -2.53
CA SER A 179 -10.06 -13.50 -3.62
C SER A 179 -9.95 -12.07 -3.09
N CYS A 180 -9.55 -11.16 -3.98
CA CYS A 180 -9.57 -9.71 -3.75
C CYS A 180 -10.13 -9.05 -5.02
N VAL A 181 -11.41 -8.66 -4.96
CA VAL A 181 -12.14 -8.12 -6.12
C VAL A 181 -12.40 -6.65 -5.93
N GLU A 182 -11.94 -5.82 -6.86
CA GLU A 182 -12.23 -4.39 -6.82
C GLU A 182 -13.73 -4.16 -7.01
N ARG A 183 -14.34 -3.49 -6.03
CA ARG A 183 -15.73 -3.02 -6.08
C ARG A 183 -15.72 -1.50 -6.05
N THR A 184 -16.49 -0.93 -6.93
CA THR A 184 -16.70 0.51 -7.03
C THR A 184 -18.01 0.89 -6.36
N GLU A 185 -18.20 2.20 -6.15
CA GLU A 185 -19.45 2.74 -5.59
C GLU A 185 -19.84 2.10 -4.25
N ILE A 186 -18.86 1.91 -3.33
CA ILE A 186 -19.14 1.45 -1.97
C ILE A 186 -19.51 2.63 -1.11
N GLU A 187 -20.64 2.54 -0.40
CA GLU A 187 -21.10 3.57 0.52
C GLU A 187 -21.98 3.01 1.64
N ARG A 188 -22.24 3.81 2.65
CA ARG A 188 -23.27 3.53 3.66
C ARG A 188 -24.61 4.05 3.18
N LYS A 189 -25.59 3.17 3.13
CA LYS A 189 -26.95 3.51 2.71
C LYS A 189 -27.78 4.11 3.86
N ASP A 190 -28.92 4.71 3.55
CA ASP A 190 -29.84 5.32 4.52
C ASP A 190 -30.36 4.34 5.58
N ASP A 191 -30.41 3.05 5.25
CA ASP A 191 -30.77 1.96 6.17
C ASP A 191 -29.63 1.55 7.13
N GLY A 192 -28.48 2.25 7.05
CA GLY A 192 -27.30 2.04 7.86
C GLY A 192 -26.38 0.93 7.37
N LYS A 193 -26.71 0.18 6.32
CA LYS A 193 -25.89 -0.91 5.79
C LYS A 193 -24.83 -0.37 4.82
N VAL A 194 -23.66 -1.01 4.79
CA VAL A 194 -22.67 -0.80 3.74
C VAL A 194 -23.07 -1.64 2.52
N ALA A 195 -23.04 -1.04 1.35
CA ALA A 195 -23.34 -1.73 0.09
C ALA A 195 -22.44 -1.23 -1.04
N TYR A 196 -22.24 -2.07 -2.04
CA TYR A 196 -21.60 -1.71 -3.30
C TYR A 196 -22.53 -2.01 -4.47
N LYS A 197 -22.25 -1.40 -5.62
CA LYS A 197 -22.95 -1.69 -6.87
C LYS A 197 -22.27 -2.83 -7.61
N ASP A 198 -23.04 -3.86 -7.95
CA ASP A 198 -22.53 -4.98 -8.75
C ASP A 198 -22.47 -4.64 -10.25
N GLU A 199 -22.06 -5.61 -11.07
CA GLU A 199 -21.91 -5.45 -12.53
C GLU A 199 -23.28 -5.26 -13.25
N GLN A 200 -24.37 -5.62 -12.61
CA GLN A 200 -25.74 -5.42 -13.08
C GLN A 200 -26.31 -4.08 -12.65
N GLY A 201 -25.59 -3.33 -11.80
CA GLY A 201 -26.00 -2.04 -11.25
C GLY A 201 -26.89 -2.17 -10.01
N GLU A 202 -27.02 -3.38 -9.43
CA GLU A 202 -27.79 -3.63 -8.23
C GLU A 202 -26.97 -3.44 -6.96
N TRP A 203 -27.63 -2.94 -5.90
CA TRP A 203 -26.96 -2.73 -4.61
C TRP A 203 -26.85 -4.03 -3.81
N VAL A 204 -25.62 -4.45 -3.51
CA VAL A 204 -25.32 -5.64 -2.72
C VAL A 204 -24.80 -5.22 -1.36
N SER A 205 -25.56 -5.53 -0.30
CA SER A 205 -25.14 -5.24 1.08
C SER A 205 -24.05 -6.18 1.55
N ILE A 206 -23.09 -5.64 2.27
CA ILE A 206 -21.99 -6.38 2.91
C ILE A 206 -21.87 -6.02 4.40
N PRO A 207 -21.41 -6.94 5.26
CA PRO A 207 -21.15 -6.65 6.67
C PRO A 207 -20.14 -5.52 6.86
N ASP A 208 -20.30 -4.70 7.86
CA ASP A 208 -19.37 -3.62 8.25
C ASP A 208 -17.94 -4.13 8.49
N THR A 209 -17.81 -5.39 8.89
CA THR A 209 -16.54 -6.07 9.16
C THR A 209 -15.91 -6.75 7.95
N THR A 210 -16.55 -6.66 6.77
CA THR A 210 -15.98 -7.23 5.54
C THR A 210 -14.57 -6.68 5.31
N PRO A 211 -13.56 -7.56 5.13
CA PRO A 211 -12.20 -7.13 4.91
C PRO A 211 -12.04 -6.52 3.51
N VAL A 212 -11.37 -5.37 3.46
CA VAL A 212 -10.99 -4.71 2.21
C VAL A 212 -9.50 -4.43 2.19
N SER A 213 -8.91 -4.51 1.01
CA SER A 213 -7.50 -4.14 0.80
C SER A 213 -7.34 -2.63 0.71
N MET A 214 -6.43 -2.11 1.52
CA MET A 214 -5.90 -0.74 1.43
C MET A 214 -4.43 -0.75 0.99
N ASN A 215 -4.04 -1.78 0.25
CA ASN A 215 -2.69 -1.98 -0.28
C ASN A 215 -1.59 -2.15 0.78
N VAL A 216 -1.94 -2.75 1.93
CA VAL A 216 -0.97 -3.16 2.96
C VAL A 216 -0.70 -4.65 2.84
N TRP A 217 0.50 -5.00 2.37
CA TRP A 217 0.90 -6.37 2.07
C TRP A 217 2.18 -6.75 2.79
N GLY A 218 2.23 -7.96 3.33
CA GLY A 218 3.41 -8.56 3.94
C GLY A 218 3.93 -9.72 3.10
N PHE A 219 5.22 -9.71 2.80
CA PHE A 219 5.86 -10.68 1.93
C PHE A 219 7.14 -11.26 2.52
N THR A 220 7.45 -12.50 2.15
CA THR A 220 8.79 -13.07 2.22
C THR A 220 9.58 -12.71 0.95
N PRO A 221 10.93 -12.64 0.98
CA PRO A 221 11.76 -12.15 -0.13
C PRO A 221 11.61 -12.90 -1.46
N ASP A 222 11.17 -14.16 -1.43
CA ASP A 222 10.87 -14.96 -2.63
C ASP A 222 9.80 -14.34 -3.52
N TYR A 223 8.98 -13.42 -2.99
CA TYR A 223 7.99 -12.65 -3.76
C TYR A 223 8.63 -11.90 -4.94
N PHE A 224 9.87 -11.44 -4.81
CA PHE A 224 10.58 -10.75 -5.89
C PHE A 224 10.83 -11.66 -7.11
N GLU A 225 11.15 -12.95 -6.88
CA GLU A 225 11.38 -13.93 -7.97
C GLU A 225 10.08 -14.16 -8.77
N TYR A 226 8.94 -14.28 -8.08
CA TYR A 226 7.64 -14.41 -8.74
C TYR A 226 7.22 -13.14 -9.44
N SER A 227 7.50 -11.98 -8.85
CA SER A 227 7.22 -10.69 -9.48
C SER A 227 8.00 -10.52 -10.79
N ASP A 228 9.28 -10.87 -10.83
CA ASP A 228 10.11 -10.83 -12.05
C ASP A 228 9.54 -11.78 -13.13
N LYS A 229 9.17 -13.01 -12.75
CA LYS A 229 8.59 -14.00 -13.66
C LYS A 229 7.27 -13.51 -14.25
N TYR A 230 6.35 -13.09 -13.40
CA TYR A 230 5.01 -12.69 -13.83
C TYR A 230 4.99 -11.34 -14.55
N PHE A 231 6.01 -10.49 -14.35
CA PHE A 231 6.13 -9.25 -15.10
C PHE A 231 6.34 -9.52 -16.60
N LYS A 232 7.12 -10.53 -16.96
CA LYS A 232 7.28 -10.96 -18.36
C LYS A 232 5.96 -11.45 -18.95
N GLU A 233 5.23 -12.29 -18.20
CA GLU A 233 3.91 -12.76 -18.64
C GLU A 233 2.93 -11.58 -18.84
N PHE A 234 2.96 -10.60 -17.94
CA PHE A 234 2.14 -9.40 -18.03
C PHE A 234 2.49 -8.58 -19.29
N LEU A 235 3.79 -8.38 -19.57
CA LEU A 235 4.25 -7.64 -20.74
C LEU A 235 3.87 -8.36 -22.06
N ASP A 236 3.87 -9.70 -22.06
CA ASP A 236 3.51 -10.52 -23.23
C ASP A 236 2.01 -10.65 -23.45
N ALA A 237 1.19 -10.34 -22.47
CA ALA A 237 -0.26 -10.46 -22.58
C ALA A 237 -0.83 -9.54 -23.67
N PRO A 238 -1.73 -10.04 -24.53
CA PRO A 238 -2.38 -9.24 -25.59
C PRO A 238 -3.06 -7.98 -25.04
N THR A 239 -3.68 -8.10 -23.87
CA THR A 239 -4.34 -6.98 -23.18
C THR A 239 -3.36 -5.86 -22.79
N THR A 240 -2.15 -6.21 -22.38
CA THR A 240 -1.09 -5.23 -22.07
C THR A 240 -0.56 -4.58 -23.34
N LYS A 241 -0.33 -5.35 -24.38
CA LYS A 241 0.20 -4.86 -25.68
C LYS A 241 -0.76 -3.87 -26.36
N THR A 242 -2.06 -4.03 -26.14
CA THR A 242 -3.09 -3.16 -26.73
C THR A 242 -3.54 -2.01 -25.82
N ASN A 243 -3.17 -2.04 -24.54
CA ASN A 243 -3.54 -1.01 -23.57
C ASN A 243 -2.30 -0.26 -23.02
N PRO A 244 -2.00 0.95 -23.51
CA PRO A 244 -0.85 1.73 -23.04
C PRO A 244 -0.97 2.18 -21.57
N LYS A 245 -2.13 1.97 -20.94
CA LYS A 245 -2.41 2.28 -19.54
C LYS A 245 -2.46 1.04 -18.65
N ALA A 246 -2.17 -0.16 -19.19
CA ALA A 246 -2.15 -1.39 -18.38
C ALA A 246 -1.18 -1.27 -17.20
N GLU A 247 -1.58 -1.77 -16.04
CA GLU A 247 -0.79 -1.72 -14.81
C GLU A 247 -0.55 -3.11 -14.23
N TYR A 248 0.68 -3.36 -13.85
CA TYR A 248 1.13 -4.55 -13.15
C TYR A 248 0.96 -4.34 -11.64
N LEU A 249 -0.15 -4.81 -11.10
CA LEU A 249 -0.59 -4.52 -9.74
C LEU A 249 -0.26 -5.68 -8.78
N ILE A 250 -0.03 -5.34 -7.50
CA ILE A 250 0.22 -6.31 -6.43
C ILE A 250 -0.92 -7.34 -6.32
N PRO A 251 -2.21 -6.95 -6.26
CA PRO A 251 -3.30 -7.93 -6.16
C PRO A 251 -3.31 -8.96 -7.28
N TRP A 252 -2.94 -8.59 -8.51
CA TRP A 252 -2.88 -9.50 -9.64
C TRP A 252 -1.81 -10.60 -9.46
N VAL A 253 -0.65 -10.24 -8.90
CA VAL A 253 0.43 -11.21 -8.62
C VAL A 253 0.05 -12.13 -7.48
N VAL A 254 -0.50 -11.57 -6.40
CA VAL A 254 -0.96 -12.34 -5.24
C VAL A 254 -2.05 -13.33 -5.67
N ASP A 255 -3.03 -12.88 -6.46
CA ASP A 255 -4.10 -13.71 -6.99
C ASP A 255 -3.55 -14.93 -7.76
N LYS A 256 -2.59 -14.72 -8.66
CA LYS A 256 -1.92 -15.82 -9.37
C LYS A 256 -1.24 -16.81 -8.43
N LEU A 257 -0.57 -16.32 -7.40
CA LEU A 257 0.18 -17.15 -6.46
C LEU A 257 -0.72 -17.99 -5.57
N ILE A 258 -1.81 -17.43 -5.05
CA ILE A 258 -2.76 -18.16 -4.21
C ILE A 258 -3.55 -19.18 -5.03
N HIS A 259 -4.04 -18.82 -6.22
CA HIS A 259 -4.81 -19.74 -7.07
C HIS A 259 -3.97 -20.87 -7.69
N SER A 260 -2.68 -20.65 -7.88
CA SER A 260 -1.76 -21.72 -8.31
C SER A 260 -1.30 -22.64 -7.16
N GLY A 261 -1.69 -22.35 -5.92
CA GLY A 261 -1.27 -23.08 -4.74
C GLY A 261 0.22 -22.94 -4.38
N VAL A 262 0.90 -21.95 -4.98
CA VAL A 262 2.32 -21.68 -4.72
C VAL A 262 2.49 -21.00 -3.36
N ALA A 263 1.60 -20.08 -3.00
CA ALA A 263 1.69 -19.31 -1.78
C ALA A 263 0.37 -19.24 -1.03
N THR A 264 0.45 -18.98 0.26
CA THR A 264 -0.69 -18.58 1.10
C THR A 264 -0.59 -17.09 1.43
N CYS A 265 -1.72 -16.43 1.62
CA CYS A 265 -1.79 -15.04 2.03
C CYS A 265 -2.81 -14.91 3.15
N GLU A 266 -2.37 -14.73 4.40
CA GLU A 266 -3.26 -14.57 5.54
C GLU A 266 -3.91 -13.18 5.53
N VAL A 267 -5.21 -13.10 5.82
CA VAL A 267 -5.94 -11.84 5.98
C VAL A 267 -5.94 -11.45 7.45
N LEU A 268 -5.10 -10.48 7.80
CA LEU A 268 -4.97 -9.98 9.17
C LEU A 268 -6.06 -8.93 9.43
N ASP A 269 -6.89 -9.15 10.45
CA ASP A 269 -7.89 -8.16 10.87
C ASP A 269 -7.23 -6.99 11.60
N THR A 270 -7.69 -5.79 11.32
CA THR A 270 -7.30 -4.57 12.04
C THR A 270 -8.51 -3.74 12.44
N THR A 271 -8.41 -3.10 13.59
CA THR A 271 -9.38 -2.11 14.07
C THR A 271 -9.09 -0.70 13.56
N SER A 272 -7.96 -0.52 12.89
CA SER A 272 -7.52 0.77 12.34
C SER A 272 -8.58 1.43 11.46
N LYS A 273 -8.68 2.75 11.59
CA LYS A 273 -9.42 3.60 10.65
C LYS A 273 -8.43 4.14 9.62
N TRP A 274 -8.77 3.93 8.36
CA TRP A 274 -8.02 4.48 7.25
C TRP A 274 -8.57 5.85 6.85
N PHE A 275 -7.70 6.76 6.49
CA PHE A 275 -8.03 7.97 5.75
C PHE A 275 -6.85 8.42 4.86
N GLY A 276 -7.12 9.26 3.89
CA GLY A 276 -6.11 9.78 2.98
C GLY A 276 -6.55 11.12 2.39
N VAL A 277 -5.62 11.81 1.76
CA VAL A 277 -5.90 13.03 1.01
C VAL A 277 -5.99 12.65 -0.46
N THR A 278 -7.20 12.46 -0.96
CA THR A 278 -7.43 12.15 -2.39
C THR A 278 -7.53 13.44 -3.21
N TYR A 279 -8.21 14.43 -2.65
CA TYR A 279 -8.40 15.75 -3.23
C TYR A 279 -7.86 16.82 -2.27
N SER A 280 -7.54 18.01 -2.79
CA SER A 280 -7.08 19.15 -1.97
C SER A 280 -8.10 19.53 -0.88
N GLU A 281 -9.37 19.35 -1.18
CA GLU A 281 -10.50 19.61 -0.28
C GLU A 281 -10.56 18.69 0.95
N ASP A 282 -9.95 17.51 0.86
CA ASP A 282 -9.85 16.55 2.00
C ASP A 282 -8.87 17.05 3.06
N ARG A 283 -7.91 17.91 2.69
CA ARG A 283 -6.81 18.34 3.55
C ARG A 283 -7.23 18.87 4.92
N PRO A 284 -8.22 19.80 5.04
CA PRO A 284 -8.61 20.31 6.35
C PRO A 284 -9.15 19.22 7.28
N ALA A 285 -9.95 18.28 6.77
CA ALA A 285 -10.49 17.17 7.54
C ALA A 285 -9.40 16.19 7.99
N VAL A 286 -8.38 15.95 7.15
CA VAL A 286 -7.23 15.09 7.51
C VAL A 286 -6.38 15.75 8.59
N VAL A 287 -6.11 17.06 8.49
CA VAL A 287 -5.38 17.83 9.52
C VAL A 287 -6.11 17.76 10.86
N GLU A 288 -7.44 17.96 10.87
CA GLU A 288 -8.25 17.87 12.08
C GLU A 288 -8.21 16.47 12.69
N LYS A 289 -8.32 15.41 11.87
CA LYS A 289 -8.21 14.01 12.36
C LYS A 289 -6.85 13.71 12.97
N ILE A 290 -5.77 14.18 12.35
CA ILE A 290 -4.41 14.02 12.90
C ILE A 290 -4.28 14.78 14.21
N GLN A 291 -4.74 16.03 14.27
CA GLN A 291 -4.70 16.83 15.50
C GLN A 291 -5.48 16.15 16.64
N SER A 292 -6.68 15.60 16.36
CA SER A 292 -7.44 14.85 17.36
C SER A 292 -6.66 13.66 17.91
N LEU A 293 -5.93 12.92 17.05
CA LEU A 293 -5.09 11.80 17.51
C LEU A 293 -3.92 12.25 18.38
N VAL A 294 -3.37 13.44 18.16
CA VAL A 294 -2.35 14.05 19.01
C VAL A 294 -2.96 14.48 20.34
N ASP A 295 -4.10 15.18 20.32
CA ASP A 295 -4.80 15.65 21.52
C ASP A 295 -5.27 14.50 22.42
N GLU A 296 -5.65 13.37 21.83
CA GLU A 296 -5.99 12.11 22.53
C GLU A 296 -4.75 11.35 23.07
N GLY A 297 -3.54 11.82 22.77
CA GLY A 297 -2.28 11.19 23.18
C GLY A 297 -1.94 9.90 22.41
N VAL A 298 -2.60 9.63 21.28
CA VAL A 298 -2.24 8.50 20.39
C VAL A 298 -0.88 8.73 19.76
N TYR A 299 -0.60 9.97 19.35
CA TYR A 299 0.73 10.40 18.88
C TYR A 299 1.29 11.51 19.74
N PRO A 300 2.62 11.59 19.90
CA PRO A 300 3.24 12.76 20.52
C PRO A 300 3.07 13.99 19.61
N GLU A 301 3.13 15.18 20.19
CA GLU A 301 3.08 16.44 19.44
C GLU A 301 4.15 16.52 18.35
N LYS A 302 5.33 15.95 18.62
CA LYS A 302 6.44 15.81 17.68
C LYS A 302 6.86 14.35 17.57
N LEU A 303 6.84 13.78 16.35
CA LEU A 303 7.14 12.37 16.13
C LEU A 303 8.62 12.01 16.26
N PHE A 304 9.53 12.92 15.81
CA PHE A 304 10.96 12.67 15.72
C PHE A 304 11.83 13.82 16.27
#